data_f399f964232cb0b69b55569ed239c0ae
#
_entry.id   f399f964232cb0b69b55569ed239c0ae
#
_cell.length_a   1.000
_cell.length_b   1.000
_cell.length_c   1.000
_cell.angle_alpha   90.00
_cell.angle_beta   90.00
_cell.angle_gamma   90.00
#
_symmetry.space_group_name_H-M   'P 1'
#
loop_
_entity.id
_entity.type
_entity.pdbx_description
1 polymer ?
#
loop_
_entity_poly.entity_id
_entity_poly.type
_entity_poly.pdbx_seq_one_letter_code
_entity_poly.pdbx_strand_id
1 'polypeptide(L)'
;MSEVILKITDLNAHYGHIHALRGINLEVRAGQIVTLLGANGAGKSTTMKCISGLLKPTGGKIEFMGESIFGAPPHEIVKKGLIHVPEGRKIFKGMTIQENLELGSFTLKDDVERNKRMEYVYELFPVLGERRHRDSGMLSGGEQQMLAMGRALMVGQKLVLLDEPSMGLAPFLVKNIMNVVKQLNQEGITILLVEQNAKMALGVADYGYVVETGEIVMHAEAQVLKNDERIINAYLGE
;
A
#
# COMPACT_ATOMS: atom_id res chain seq x y z
N MET A 1 -17.84 13.65 -9.39
CA MET A 1 -17.35 12.36 -8.83
C MET A 1 -15.91 12.20 -9.27
N SER A 2 -14.98 11.86 -8.35
CA SER A 2 -13.57 11.62 -8.70
C SER A 2 -13.42 10.43 -9.66
N GLU A 3 -12.43 10.48 -10.54
CA GLU A 3 -12.14 9.45 -11.55
C GLU A 3 -11.74 8.11 -10.89
N VAL A 4 -12.17 6.99 -11.46
CA VAL A 4 -11.70 5.64 -11.05
C VAL A 4 -10.33 5.43 -11.67
N ILE A 5 -9.28 5.32 -10.82
CA ILE A 5 -7.91 5.11 -11.29
C ILE A 5 -7.45 3.66 -11.22
N LEU A 6 -8.05 2.84 -10.36
CA LEU A 6 -7.84 1.40 -10.33
C LEU A 6 -9.19 0.71 -10.38
N LYS A 7 -9.34 -0.23 -11.32
CA LYS A 7 -10.54 -1.07 -11.45
C LYS A 7 -10.13 -2.53 -11.57
N ILE A 8 -10.72 -3.34 -10.72
CA ILE A 8 -10.55 -4.79 -10.72
C ILE A 8 -11.91 -5.42 -10.98
N THR A 9 -11.96 -6.36 -11.92
CA THR A 9 -13.18 -7.06 -12.31
C THR A 9 -12.91 -8.55 -12.35
N ASP A 10 -13.69 -9.32 -11.57
CA ASP A 10 -13.68 -10.78 -11.51
C ASP A 10 -12.27 -11.38 -11.34
N LEU A 11 -11.44 -10.78 -10.45
CA LEU A 11 -10.06 -11.18 -10.29
C LEU A 11 -9.95 -12.53 -9.58
N ASN A 12 -9.28 -13.45 -10.24
CA ASN A 12 -9.02 -14.80 -9.76
C ASN A 12 -7.51 -15.06 -9.65
N ALA A 13 -7.07 -15.71 -8.58
CA ALA A 13 -5.67 -16.07 -8.37
C ALA A 13 -5.54 -17.38 -7.60
N HIS A 14 -4.50 -18.15 -7.94
CA HIS A 14 -4.21 -19.44 -7.33
C HIS A 14 -2.76 -19.53 -6.88
N TYR A 15 -2.54 -20.26 -5.78
CA TYR A 15 -1.24 -20.78 -5.36
C TYR A 15 -1.29 -22.31 -5.49
N GLY A 16 -0.77 -22.85 -6.60
CA GLY A 16 -0.94 -24.26 -6.94
C GLY A 16 -2.43 -24.62 -7.03
N HIS A 17 -2.90 -25.50 -6.16
CA HIS A 17 -4.31 -25.91 -6.11
C HIS A 17 -5.19 -25.02 -5.21
N ILE A 18 -4.60 -24.08 -4.46
CA ILE A 18 -5.37 -23.20 -3.57
C ILE A 18 -5.92 -22.02 -4.35
N HIS A 19 -7.24 -21.91 -4.44
CA HIS A 19 -7.94 -20.77 -5.03
C HIS A 19 -7.98 -19.63 -4.00
N ALA A 20 -7.05 -18.70 -4.11
CA ALA A 20 -6.82 -17.65 -3.13
C ALA A 20 -7.69 -16.40 -3.36
N LEU A 21 -8.02 -16.07 -4.61
CA LEU A 21 -8.97 -15.00 -4.97
C LEU A 21 -10.06 -15.57 -5.88
N ARG A 22 -11.30 -15.26 -5.56
CA ARG A 22 -12.51 -15.85 -6.16
C ARG A 22 -13.43 -14.77 -6.69
N GLY A 23 -13.03 -14.10 -7.78
CA GLY A 23 -13.86 -13.09 -8.41
C GLY A 23 -13.88 -11.75 -7.67
N ILE A 24 -12.73 -11.27 -7.17
CA ILE A 24 -12.62 -9.96 -6.51
C ILE A 24 -13.00 -8.84 -7.47
N ASN A 25 -13.91 -7.97 -7.02
CA ASN A 25 -14.31 -6.75 -7.71
C ASN A 25 -14.09 -5.56 -6.79
N LEU A 26 -13.26 -4.58 -7.20
CA LEU A 26 -13.06 -3.35 -6.45
C LEU A 26 -12.69 -2.18 -7.35
N GLU A 27 -12.99 -0.97 -6.88
CA GLU A 27 -12.60 0.28 -7.53
C GLU A 27 -11.90 1.19 -6.51
N VAL A 28 -10.88 1.92 -6.98
CA VAL A 28 -10.22 2.97 -6.21
C VAL A 28 -10.30 4.26 -7.02
N ARG A 29 -10.82 5.32 -6.40
CA ARG A 29 -10.94 6.63 -7.04
C ARG A 29 -9.77 7.52 -6.70
N ALA A 30 -9.43 8.43 -7.61
CA ALA A 30 -8.35 9.40 -7.42
C ALA A 30 -8.55 10.21 -6.12
N GLY A 31 -7.47 10.36 -5.34
CA GLY A 31 -7.44 11.12 -4.09
C GLY A 31 -8.14 10.46 -2.91
N GLN A 32 -8.53 9.17 -3.00
CA GLN A 32 -9.10 8.43 -1.87
C GLN A 32 -8.07 7.58 -1.13
N ILE A 33 -8.30 7.38 0.16
CA ILE A 33 -7.75 6.26 0.92
C ILE A 33 -8.80 5.15 0.94
N VAL A 34 -8.51 4.05 0.26
CA VAL A 34 -9.36 2.85 0.27
C VAL A 34 -8.70 1.77 1.10
N THR A 35 -9.46 1.05 1.93
CA THR A 35 -8.91 -0.05 2.74
C THR A 35 -9.50 -1.41 2.39
N LEU A 36 -8.65 -2.45 2.43
CA LEU A 36 -9.08 -3.85 2.40
C LEU A 36 -9.00 -4.42 3.83
N LEU A 37 -10.13 -4.80 4.37
CA LEU A 37 -10.28 -5.44 5.68
C LEU A 37 -10.50 -6.94 5.52
N GLY A 38 -10.14 -7.71 6.54
CA GLY A 38 -10.38 -9.15 6.56
C GLY A 38 -9.38 -9.89 7.44
N ALA A 39 -9.69 -11.11 7.81
CA ALA A 39 -8.81 -11.98 8.59
C ALA A 39 -7.51 -12.31 7.84
N ASN A 40 -6.53 -12.86 8.58
CA ASN A 40 -5.32 -13.39 7.96
C ASN A 40 -5.68 -14.56 7.02
N GLY A 41 -5.08 -14.54 5.81
CA GLY A 41 -5.41 -15.52 4.77
C GLY A 41 -6.67 -15.19 3.95
N ALA A 42 -7.40 -14.10 4.23
CA ALA A 42 -8.60 -13.73 3.47
C ALA A 42 -8.36 -13.38 1.99
N GLY A 43 -7.10 -13.10 1.58
CA GLY A 43 -6.77 -12.75 0.20
C GLY A 43 -6.25 -11.32 0.01
N LYS A 44 -6.16 -10.50 1.06
CA LYS A 44 -5.75 -9.08 1.00
C LYS A 44 -4.39 -8.86 0.32
N SER A 45 -3.32 -9.46 0.87
CA SER A 45 -1.97 -9.33 0.30
C SER A 45 -1.84 -10.04 -1.05
N THR A 46 -2.66 -11.07 -1.32
CA THR A 46 -2.74 -11.71 -2.65
C THR A 46 -3.28 -10.73 -3.67
N THR A 47 -4.33 -9.97 -3.32
CA THR A 47 -4.89 -8.90 -4.17
C THR A 47 -3.81 -7.84 -4.47
N MET A 48 -3.09 -7.36 -3.44
CA MET A 48 -1.98 -6.41 -3.61
C MET A 48 -0.89 -6.93 -4.55
N LYS A 49 -0.51 -8.22 -4.41
CA LYS A 49 0.50 -8.86 -5.27
C LYS A 49 0.03 -8.99 -6.72
N CYS A 50 -1.26 -9.27 -6.95
CA CYS A 50 -1.82 -9.31 -8.30
C CYS A 50 -1.80 -7.91 -8.95
N ILE A 51 -2.21 -6.88 -8.22
CA ILE A 51 -2.20 -5.49 -8.71
C ILE A 51 -0.78 -5.03 -9.05
N SER A 52 0.20 -5.36 -8.22
CA SER A 52 1.61 -4.95 -8.41
C SER A 52 2.41 -5.85 -9.36
N GLY A 53 1.78 -6.88 -9.95
CA GLY A 53 2.44 -7.82 -10.87
C GLY A 53 3.39 -8.83 -10.21
N LEU A 54 3.44 -8.86 -8.86
CA LEU A 54 4.25 -9.83 -8.11
C LEU A 54 3.64 -11.24 -8.11
N LEU A 55 2.35 -11.34 -8.36
CA LEU A 55 1.63 -12.60 -8.59
C LEU A 55 0.82 -12.47 -9.87
N LYS A 56 1.00 -13.41 -10.79
CA LYS A 56 0.21 -13.44 -12.03
C LYS A 56 -1.19 -13.95 -11.70
N PRO A 57 -2.25 -13.14 -11.96
CA PRO A 57 -3.63 -13.60 -11.79
C PRO A 57 -3.98 -14.72 -12.79
N THR A 58 -4.96 -15.56 -12.44
CA THR A 58 -5.42 -16.65 -13.29
C THR A 58 -6.68 -16.31 -14.08
N GLY A 59 -7.37 -15.21 -13.76
CA GLY A 59 -8.55 -14.73 -14.45
C GLY A 59 -8.95 -13.33 -14.03
N GLY A 60 -9.87 -12.73 -14.77
CA GLY A 60 -10.39 -11.40 -14.52
C GLY A 60 -9.66 -10.29 -15.27
N LYS A 61 -9.77 -9.05 -14.76
CA LYS A 61 -9.14 -7.85 -15.34
C LYS A 61 -8.60 -6.96 -14.23
N ILE A 62 -7.49 -6.28 -14.51
CA ILE A 62 -6.93 -5.20 -13.68
C ILE A 62 -6.62 -4.04 -14.61
N GLU A 63 -7.27 -2.90 -14.38
CA GLU A 63 -7.09 -1.68 -15.17
C GLU A 63 -6.60 -0.57 -14.24
N PHE A 64 -5.53 0.10 -14.63
CA PHE A 64 -4.98 1.26 -13.94
C PHE A 64 -4.98 2.45 -14.89
N MET A 65 -5.69 3.53 -14.51
CA MET A 65 -5.87 4.72 -15.34
C MET A 65 -6.41 4.41 -16.75
N GLY A 66 -7.39 3.49 -16.82
CA GLY A 66 -8.01 3.05 -18.07
C GLY A 66 -7.19 2.07 -18.92
N GLU A 67 -5.95 1.76 -18.51
CA GLU A 67 -5.08 0.82 -19.22
C GLU A 67 -5.00 -0.51 -18.49
N SER A 68 -5.02 -1.63 -19.24
CA SER A 68 -4.83 -2.96 -18.64
C SER A 68 -3.40 -3.11 -18.12
N ILE A 69 -3.30 -3.56 -16.85
CA ILE A 69 -2.06 -3.99 -16.21
C ILE A 69 -2.09 -5.48 -15.83
N PHE A 70 -3.10 -6.22 -16.32
CA PHE A 70 -3.26 -7.63 -16.03
C PHE A 70 -2.06 -8.44 -16.50
N GLY A 71 -1.35 -9.06 -15.54
CA GLY A 71 -0.14 -9.85 -15.82
C GLY A 71 1.07 -9.04 -16.32
N ALA A 72 1.02 -7.71 -16.25
CA ALA A 72 2.16 -6.86 -16.56
C ALA A 72 3.30 -7.06 -15.54
N PRO A 73 4.57 -6.95 -15.96
CA PRO A 73 5.70 -7.09 -15.03
C PRO A 73 5.79 -5.89 -14.09
N PRO A 74 6.24 -6.09 -12.82
CA PRO A 74 6.26 -5.05 -11.79
C PRO A 74 6.94 -3.74 -12.20
N HIS A 75 8.05 -3.81 -12.93
CA HIS A 75 8.79 -2.62 -13.34
C HIS A 75 8.03 -1.73 -14.34
N GLU A 76 7.13 -2.29 -15.14
CA GLU A 76 6.24 -1.52 -16.03
C GLU A 76 5.10 -0.87 -15.24
N ILE A 77 4.55 -1.58 -14.26
CA ILE A 77 3.51 -1.07 -13.37
C ILE A 77 4.04 0.13 -12.57
N VAL A 78 5.27 0.02 -12.02
CA VAL A 78 5.94 1.11 -11.30
C VAL A 78 6.12 2.35 -12.20
N LYS A 79 6.51 2.19 -13.46
CA LYS A 79 6.66 3.31 -14.41
C LYS A 79 5.35 4.05 -14.67
N LYS A 80 4.21 3.38 -14.52
CA LYS A 80 2.87 4.01 -14.63
C LYS A 80 2.48 4.83 -13.38
N GLY A 81 3.24 4.69 -12.27
CA GLY A 81 3.00 5.39 -11.01
C GLY A 81 2.19 4.59 -9.98
N LEU A 82 2.11 3.27 -10.15
CA LEU A 82 1.53 2.38 -9.13
C LEU A 82 2.66 1.72 -8.35
N ILE A 83 2.77 2.05 -7.08
CA ILE A 83 3.88 1.64 -6.22
C ILE A 83 3.36 0.73 -5.11
N HIS A 84 4.09 -0.32 -4.79
CA HIS A 84 3.75 -1.26 -3.73
C HIS A 84 4.79 -1.25 -2.63
N VAL A 85 4.38 -0.97 -1.41
CA VAL A 85 5.14 -1.18 -0.17
C VAL A 85 4.64 -2.50 0.44
N PRO A 86 5.34 -3.61 0.22
CA PRO A 86 4.90 -4.92 0.68
C PRO A 86 5.14 -5.09 2.17
N GLU A 87 4.42 -6.03 2.78
CA GLU A 87 4.64 -6.50 4.13
C GLU A 87 6.10 -6.91 4.38
N GLY A 88 6.59 -6.69 5.61
CA GLY A 88 7.92 -7.10 6.04
C GLY A 88 9.03 -6.13 5.63
N ARG A 89 8.69 -4.86 5.35
CA ARG A 89 9.59 -3.71 5.16
C ARG A 89 10.48 -3.79 3.92
N LYS A 90 11.04 -4.94 3.58
CA LYS A 90 11.86 -5.27 2.39
C LYS A 90 12.92 -4.20 2.07
N ILE A 91 13.66 -3.74 3.10
CA ILE A 91 14.82 -2.86 2.94
C ILE A 91 16.05 -3.66 2.47
N PHE A 92 17.00 -2.98 1.86
CA PHE A 92 18.29 -3.55 1.45
C PHE A 92 19.31 -3.36 2.57
N LYS A 93 19.39 -4.35 3.48
CA LYS A 93 20.41 -4.39 4.55
C LYS A 93 21.81 -4.44 3.93
N GLY A 94 22.78 -3.79 4.59
CA GLY A 94 24.14 -3.65 4.06
C GLY A 94 24.30 -2.47 3.10
N MET A 95 23.21 -1.77 2.77
CA MET A 95 23.23 -0.47 2.10
C MET A 95 22.85 0.63 3.08
N THR A 96 23.38 1.83 2.87
CA THR A 96 22.99 3.00 3.64
C THR A 96 21.52 3.37 3.43
N ILE A 97 20.98 4.21 4.29
CA ILE A 97 19.63 4.74 4.14
C ILE A 97 19.50 5.51 2.82
N GLN A 98 20.48 6.36 2.51
CA GLN A 98 20.51 7.13 1.27
C GLN A 98 20.52 6.21 0.03
N GLU A 99 21.39 5.21 -0.02
CA GLU A 99 21.45 4.25 -1.13
C GLU A 99 20.13 3.48 -1.30
N ASN A 100 19.46 3.11 -0.20
CA ASN A 100 18.12 2.52 -0.28
C ASN A 100 17.10 3.46 -0.94
N LEU A 101 17.13 4.76 -0.61
CA LEU A 101 16.25 5.76 -1.23
C LEU A 101 16.61 5.96 -2.71
N GLU A 102 17.88 6.07 -3.05
CA GLU A 102 18.35 6.21 -4.43
C GLU A 102 17.89 5.06 -5.32
N LEU A 103 17.92 3.82 -4.81
CA LEU A 103 17.36 2.67 -5.51
C LEU A 103 15.85 2.82 -5.79
N GLY A 104 15.11 3.49 -4.89
CA GLY A 104 13.70 3.80 -5.11
C GLY A 104 13.46 4.69 -6.33
N SER A 105 14.44 5.51 -6.70
CA SER A 105 14.35 6.47 -7.80
C SER A 105 14.85 5.93 -9.15
N PHE A 106 15.03 4.62 -9.31
CA PHE A 106 15.64 4.01 -10.51
C PHE A 106 14.96 4.36 -11.83
N THR A 107 13.70 4.81 -11.80
CA THR A 107 12.97 5.27 -12.99
C THR A 107 13.20 6.74 -13.32
N LEU A 108 13.75 7.54 -12.38
CA LEU A 108 14.02 8.97 -12.56
C LEU A 108 15.38 9.17 -13.20
N LYS A 109 15.40 9.94 -14.31
CA LYS A 109 16.62 10.34 -14.99
C LYS A 109 17.11 11.72 -14.57
N ASP A 110 16.25 12.51 -13.93
CA ASP A 110 16.52 13.88 -13.49
C ASP A 110 17.05 13.88 -12.05
N ASP A 111 18.32 14.26 -11.90
CA ASP A 111 18.99 14.34 -10.60
C ASP A 111 18.41 15.44 -9.70
N VAL A 112 17.91 16.52 -10.29
CA VAL A 112 17.29 17.63 -9.54
C VAL A 112 15.99 17.13 -8.89
N GLU A 113 15.14 16.48 -9.68
CA GLU A 113 13.88 15.90 -9.17
C GLU A 113 14.16 14.80 -8.15
N ARG A 114 15.19 13.95 -8.37
CA ARG A 114 15.58 12.92 -7.39
C ARG A 114 16.00 13.54 -6.04
N ASN A 115 16.83 14.58 -6.06
CA ASN A 115 17.27 15.26 -4.85
C ASN A 115 16.09 15.93 -4.13
N LYS A 116 15.19 16.59 -4.86
CA LYS A 116 13.97 17.18 -4.29
C LYS A 116 13.11 16.13 -3.56
N ARG A 117 12.93 14.96 -4.15
CA ARG A 117 12.17 13.87 -3.51
C ARG A 117 12.89 13.31 -2.31
N MET A 118 14.19 13.21 -2.35
CA MET A 118 14.98 12.77 -1.20
C MET A 118 14.86 13.72 -0.02
N GLU A 119 14.96 15.03 -0.25
CA GLU A 119 14.74 16.04 0.80
C GLU A 119 13.32 15.96 1.36
N TYR A 120 12.31 15.81 0.49
CA TYR A 120 10.92 15.61 0.94
C TYR A 120 10.78 14.36 1.83
N VAL A 121 11.45 13.25 1.50
CA VAL A 121 11.45 12.05 2.35
C VAL A 121 12.13 12.32 3.70
N TYR A 122 13.20 13.12 3.73
CA TYR A 122 13.87 13.50 4.97
C TYR A 122 13.04 14.47 5.82
N GLU A 123 12.27 15.36 5.19
CA GLU A 123 11.29 16.20 5.91
C GLU A 123 10.17 15.35 6.52
N LEU A 124 9.67 14.37 5.80
CA LEU A 124 8.62 13.47 6.24
C LEU A 124 9.10 12.50 7.35
N PHE A 125 10.37 12.08 7.27
CA PHE A 125 11.02 11.14 8.18
C PHE A 125 12.40 11.67 8.62
N PRO A 126 12.48 12.65 9.54
CA PRO A 126 13.74 13.31 9.90
C PRO A 126 14.85 12.36 10.35
N VAL A 127 14.50 11.29 11.06
CA VAL A 127 15.45 10.25 11.50
C VAL A 127 16.23 9.61 10.35
N LEU A 128 15.64 9.54 9.16
CA LEU A 128 16.31 9.00 7.96
C LEU A 128 17.36 9.98 7.45
N GLY A 129 17.06 11.29 7.46
CA GLY A 129 17.98 12.34 7.06
C GLY A 129 19.18 12.45 8.02
N GLU A 130 18.93 12.42 9.34
CA GLU A 130 19.97 12.46 10.37
C GLU A 130 20.97 11.31 10.29
N ARG A 131 20.51 10.15 9.79
CA ARG A 131 21.28 8.90 9.74
C ARG A 131 21.53 8.41 8.31
N ARG A 132 21.39 9.26 7.29
CA ARG A 132 21.40 8.91 5.87
C ARG A 132 22.59 8.05 5.41
N HIS A 133 23.75 8.21 6.03
CA HIS A 133 24.98 7.45 5.71
C HIS A 133 25.18 6.19 6.56
N ARG A 134 24.25 5.86 7.46
CA ARG A 134 24.31 4.62 8.27
C ARG A 134 23.70 3.46 7.51
N ASP A 135 24.20 2.24 7.83
CA ASP A 135 23.63 0.99 7.33
C ASP A 135 22.16 0.89 7.77
N SER A 136 21.27 0.66 6.80
CA SER A 136 19.84 0.53 7.03
C SER A 136 19.46 -0.67 7.90
N GLY A 137 20.31 -1.70 7.96
CA GLY A 137 20.13 -2.86 8.83
C GLY A 137 20.18 -2.53 10.32
N MET A 138 20.80 -1.37 10.68
CA MET A 138 20.88 -0.88 12.08
C MET A 138 19.64 -0.10 12.54
N LEU A 139 18.69 0.14 11.64
CA LEU A 139 17.44 0.83 11.96
C LEU A 139 16.52 -0.05 12.81
N SER A 140 15.80 0.59 13.74
CA SER A 140 14.68 -0.06 14.44
C SER A 140 13.57 -0.47 13.45
N GLY A 141 12.68 -1.35 13.89
CA GLY A 141 11.58 -1.81 13.04
C GLY A 141 10.72 -0.68 12.47
N GLY A 142 10.44 0.35 13.27
CA GLY A 142 9.69 1.51 12.81
C GLY A 142 10.45 2.38 11.80
N GLU A 143 11.75 2.60 12.03
CA GLU A 143 12.61 3.33 11.11
C GLU A 143 12.79 2.58 9.78
N GLN A 144 12.86 1.24 9.81
CA GLN A 144 12.87 0.41 8.61
C GLN A 144 11.55 0.55 7.80
N GLN A 145 10.41 0.66 8.49
CA GLN A 145 9.13 0.91 7.84
C GLN A 145 9.07 2.29 7.21
N MET A 146 9.58 3.33 7.91
CA MET A 146 9.72 4.68 7.35
C MET A 146 10.60 4.67 6.10
N LEU A 147 11.72 3.93 6.12
CA LEU A 147 12.61 3.78 4.95
C LEU A 147 11.91 3.07 3.79
N ALA A 148 11.14 2.01 4.06
CA ALA A 148 10.38 1.31 3.02
C ALA A 148 9.33 2.22 2.36
N MET A 149 8.62 3.03 3.15
CA MET A 149 7.69 4.04 2.66
C MET A 149 8.42 5.17 1.91
N GLY A 150 9.51 5.70 2.49
CA GLY A 150 10.33 6.73 1.85
C GLY A 150 10.83 6.29 0.48
N ARG A 151 11.28 5.04 0.34
CA ARG A 151 11.69 4.47 -0.94
C ARG A 151 10.55 4.46 -1.98
N ALA A 152 9.31 4.20 -1.56
CA ALA A 152 8.15 4.27 -2.43
C ALA A 152 7.86 5.71 -2.91
N LEU A 153 8.24 6.72 -2.12
CA LEU A 153 8.04 8.14 -2.44
C LEU A 153 9.09 8.71 -3.39
N MET A 154 10.17 7.97 -3.66
CA MET A 154 11.25 8.39 -4.57
C MET A 154 10.84 8.37 -6.05
N VAL A 155 9.70 7.82 -6.41
CA VAL A 155 9.13 7.84 -7.77
C VAL A 155 7.85 8.67 -7.83
N GLY A 156 7.38 9.01 -9.03
CA GLY A 156 6.10 9.72 -9.23
C GLY A 156 4.92 8.79 -9.00
N GLN A 157 4.40 8.79 -7.79
CA GLN A 157 3.29 7.93 -7.39
C GLN A 157 1.93 8.57 -7.68
N LYS A 158 1.03 7.81 -8.29
CA LYS A 158 -0.39 8.13 -8.47
C LYS A 158 -1.25 7.28 -7.55
N LEU A 159 -0.82 6.03 -7.30
CA LEU A 159 -1.42 5.09 -6.39
C LEU A 159 -0.33 4.37 -5.59
N VAL A 160 -0.44 4.40 -4.28
CA VAL A 160 0.44 3.65 -3.36
C VAL A 160 -0.36 2.53 -2.71
N LEU A 161 0.12 1.31 -2.87
CA LEU A 161 -0.37 0.13 -2.16
C LEU A 161 0.46 -0.04 -0.89
N LEU A 162 -0.18 -0.06 0.27
CA LEU A 162 0.45 -0.26 1.58
C LEU A 162 -0.06 -1.57 2.20
N ASP A 163 0.81 -2.56 2.32
CA ASP A 163 0.46 -3.89 2.85
C ASP A 163 0.96 -4.02 4.29
N GLU A 164 0.03 -3.87 5.25
CA GLU A 164 0.24 -3.93 6.70
C GLU A 164 1.39 -3.02 7.21
N PRO A 165 1.40 -1.72 6.87
CA PRO A 165 2.50 -0.82 7.19
C PRO A 165 2.72 -0.62 8.70
N SER A 166 1.73 -0.93 9.54
CA SER A 166 1.81 -0.79 11.01
C SER A 166 2.23 -2.06 11.75
N MET A 167 2.34 -3.20 11.03
CA MET A 167 2.56 -4.49 11.67
C MET A 167 3.86 -4.56 12.50
N GLY A 168 3.75 -4.99 13.76
CA GLY A 168 4.88 -5.14 14.67
C GLY A 168 5.54 -3.83 15.11
N LEU A 169 4.81 -2.70 15.04
CA LEU A 169 5.25 -1.41 15.51
C LEU A 169 4.67 -1.06 16.89
N ALA A 170 5.40 -0.26 17.67
CA ALA A 170 4.88 0.32 18.89
C ALA A 170 3.71 1.28 18.58
N PRO A 171 2.69 1.41 19.47
CA PRO A 171 1.49 2.18 19.21
C PRO A 171 1.72 3.62 18.76
N PHE A 172 2.74 4.28 19.32
CA PHE A 172 3.09 5.64 18.93
C PHE A 172 3.63 5.73 17.50
N LEU A 173 4.42 4.73 17.02
CA LEU A 173 4.93 4.67 15.65
C LEU A 173 3.81 4.37 14.65
N VAL A 174 2.86 3.52 15.04
CA VAL A 174 1.65 3.25 14.27
C VAL A 174 0.89 4.56 13.98
N LYS A 175 0.66 5.38 15.03
CA LYS A 175 0.01 6.68 14.87
C LYS A 175 0.78 7.59 13.90
N ASN A 176 2.10 7.61 13.99
CA ASN A 176 2.94 8.40 13.09
C ASN A 176 2.80 7.93 11.62
N ILE A 177 2.85 6.61 11.36
CA ILE A 177 2.67 6.05 10.02
C ILE A 177 1.29 6.42 9.46
N MET A 178 0.22 6.31 10.27
CA MET A 178 -1.12 6.69 9.80
C MET A 178 -1.28 8.20 9.56
N ASN A 179 -0.57 9.04 10.30
CA ASN A 179 -0.52 10.48 10.03
C ASN A 179 0.18 10.75 8.68
N VAL A 180 1.28 10.05 8.39
CA VAL A 180 1.96 10.14 7.10
C VAL A 180 1.03 9.69 5.96
N VAL A 181 0.29 8.58 6.12
CA VAL A 181 -0.70 8.13 5.15
C VAL A 181 -1.73 9.23 4.85
N LYS A 182 -2.26 9.90 5.88
CA LYS A 182 -3.19 11.02 5.71
C LYS A 182 -2.54 12.22 5.00
N GLN A 183 -1.32 12.57 5.38
CA GLN A 183 -0.58 13.67 4.76
C GLN A 183 -0.38 13.42 3.27
N LEU A 184 0.11 12.24 2.88
CA LEU A 184 0.30 11.85 1.49
C LEU A 184 -1.01 11.96 0.68
N ASN A 185 -2.13 11.55 1.29
CA ASN A 185 -3.42 11.66 0.64
C ASN A 185 -3.87 13.11 0.48
N GLN A 186 -3.66 13.98 1.48
CA GLN A 186 -3.94 15.42 1.39
C GLN A 186 -3.11 16.11 0.29
N GLU A 187 -1.93 15.57 -0.04
CA GLU A 187 -1.08 16.00 -1.16
C GLU A 187 -1.54 15.42 -2.51
N GLY A 188 -2.68 14.70 -2.53
CA GLY A 188 -3.32 14.18 -3.75
C GLY A 188 -2.94 12.74 -4.12
N ILE A 189 -2.13 12.05 -3.30
CA ILE A 189 -1.76 10.66 -3.56
C ILE A 189 -2.93 9.75 -3.20
N THR A 190 -3.30 8.86 -4.11
CA THR A 190 -4.31 7.83 -3.85
C THR A 190 -3.66 6.65 -3.11
N ILE A 191 -4.36 6.07 -2.15
CA ILE A 191 -3.82 5.01 -1.31
C ILE A 191 -4.77 3.82 -1.25
N LEU A 192 -4.25 2.62 -1.46
CA LEU A 192 -4.92 1.37 -1.15
C LEU A 192 -4.17 0.73 0.03
N LEU A 193 -4.85 0.66 1.18
CA LEU A 193 -4.28 0.25 2.46
C LEU A 193 -4.84 -1.12 2.87
N VAL A 194 -3.96 -2.04 3.19
CA VAL A 194 -4.29 -3.27 3.92
C VAL A 194 -3.79 -3.12 5.34
N GLU A 195 -4.67 -3.34 6.33
CA GLU A 195 -4.32 -3.34 7.74
C GLU A 195 -5.07 -4.43 8.49
N GLN A 196 -4.43 -4.98 9.50
CA GLN A 196 -5.04 -5.96 10.39
C GLN A 196 -5.97 -5.28 11.39
N ASN A 197 -5.59 -4.09 11.88
CA ASN A 197 -6.42 -3.31 12.79
C ASN A 197 -7.47 -2.50 12.02
N ALA A 198 -8.67 -3.05 11.90
CA ALA A 198 -9.77 -2.43 11.17
C ALA A 198 -10.17 -1.05 11.74
N LYS A 199 -10.14 -0.86 13.06
CA LYS A 199 -10.45 0.43 13.71
C LYS A 199 -9.49 1.53 13.22
N MET A 200 -8.23 1.19 13.11
CA MET A 200 -7.21 2.10 12.63
C MET A 200 -7.34 2.37 11.12
N ALA A 201 -7.50 1.31 10.32
CA ALA A 201 -7.67 1.43 8.88
C ALA A 201 -8.89 2.28 8.51
N LEU A 202 -10.05 1.98 9.08
CA LEU A 202 -11.27 2.77 8.90
C LEU A 202 -11.13 4.20 9.47
N GLY A 203 -10.23 4.41 10.45
CA GLY A 203 -9.94 5.73 11.04
C GLY A 203 -9.30 6.71 10.06
N VAL A 204 -8.66 6.21 8.99
CA VAL A 204 -7.98 7.01 7.97
C VAL A 204 -8.62 6.89 6.59
N ALA A 205 -9.38 5.82 6.32
CA ALA A 205 -9.96 5.53 5.02
C ALA A 205 -11.24 6.34 4.73
N ASP A 206 -11.48 6.58 3.43
CA ASP A 206 -12.74 7.10 2.89
C ASP A 206 -13.71 5.96 2.57
N TYR A 207 -13.19 4.84 2.06
CA TYR A 207 -13.97 3.69 1.61
C TYR A 207 -13.30 2.39 2.03
N GLY A 208 -14.07 1.34 2.24
CA GLY A 208 -13.56 0.03 2.63
C GLY A 208 -14.22 -1.13 1.91
N TYR A 209 -13.44 -2.18 1.71
CA TYR A 209 -13.88 -3.49 1.24
C TYR A 209 -13.53 -4.53 2.29
N VAL A 210 -14.46 -5.43 2.58
CA VAL A 210 -14.26 -6.56 3.49
C VAL A 210 -14.07 -7.81 2.67
N VAL A 211 -12.94 -8.47 2.87
CA VAL A 211 -12.53 -9.67 2.16
C VAL A 211 -12.61 -10.87 3.09
N GLU A 212 -13.33 -11.91 2.69
CA GLU A 212 -13.40 -13.19 3.38
C GLU A 212 -13.20 -14.34 2.37
N THR A 213 -12.29 -15.22 2.67
CA THR A 213 -12.02 -16.44 1.88
C THR A 213 -11.86 -16.18 0.37
N GLY A 214 -11.23 -15.04 0.03
CA GLY A 214 -10.94 -14.66 -1.36
C GLY A 214 -12.07 -13.93 -2.09
N GLU A 215 -13.13 -13.53 -1.39
CA GLU A 215 -14.29 -12.82 -1.96
C GLU A 215 -14.55 -11.50 -1.23
N ILE A 216 -15.11 -10.50 -1.93
CA ILE A 216 -15.63 -9.28 -1.30
C ILE A 216 -17.03 -9.58 -0.76
N VAL A 217 -17.18 -9.57 0.55
CA VAL A 217 -18.47 -9.83 1.23
C VAL A 217 -19.23 -8.55 1.56
N MET A 218 -18.52 -7.43 1.67
CA MET A 218 -19.12 -6.11 1.96
C MET A 218 -18.23 -5.00 1.46
N HIS A 219 -18.80 -3.88 1.06
CA HIS A 219 -18.08 -2.65 0.81
C HIS A 219 -18.97 -1.43 1.02
N ALA A 220 -18.45 -0.37 1.59
CA ALA A 220 -19.15 0.91 1.80
C ALA A 220 -18.16 2.03 2.16
N GLU A 221 -18.68 3.24 2.30
CA GLU A 221 -17.96 4.34 2.94
C GLU A 221 -17.47 3.92 4.33
N ALA A 222 -16.26 4.34 4.71
CA ALA A 222 -15.62 3.94 5.96
C ALA A 222 -16.48 4.28 7.20
N GLN A 223 -17.22 5.38 7.16
CA GLN A 223 -18.14 5.75 8.26
C GLN A 223 -19.31 4.77 8.41
N VAL A 224 -19.81 4.22 7.30
CA VAL A 224 -20.87 3.20 7.32
C VAL A 224 -20.32 1.90 7.92
N LEU A 225 -19.13 1.47 7.47
CA LEU A 225 -18.49 0.25 7.98
C LEU A 225 -18.15 0.34 9.47
N LYS A 226 -17.76 1.50 9.98
CA LYS A 226 -17.48 1.72 11.42
C LYS A 226 -18.69 1.48 12.31
N ASN A 227 -19.89 1.69 11.79
CA ASN A 227 -21.14 1.58 12.52
C ASN A 227 -21.91 0.28 12.22
N ASP A 228 -21.40 -0.57 11.34
CA ASP A 228 -22.03 -1.86 11.03
C ASP A 228 -21.72 -2.89 12.14
N GLU A 229 -22.75 -3.47 12.75
CA GLU A 229 -22.61 -4.42 13.86
C GLU A 229 -21.77 -5.65 13.49
N ARG A 230 -21.81 -6.11 12.24
CA ARG A 230 -21.01 -7.25 11.76
C ARG A 230 -19.53 -6.90 11.78
N ILE A 231 -19.19 -5.68 11.36
CA ILE A 231 -17.80 -5.19 11.36
C ILE A 231 -17.33 -4.94 12.79
N ILE A 232 -18.18 -4.37 13.64
CA ILE A 232 -17.88 -4.16 15.07
C ILE A 232 -17.56 -5.51 15.72
N ASN A 233 -18.44 -6.50 15.56
CA ASN A 233 -18.27 -7.80 16.20
C ASN A 233 -17.10 -8.63 15.64
N ALA A 234 -16.84 -8.56 14.33
CA ALA A 234 -15.80 -9.35 13.68
C ALA A 234 -14.40 -8.72 13.77
N TYR A 235 -14.30 -7.39 13.75
CA TYR A 235 -13.04 -6.69 13.51
C TYR A 235 -12.77 -5.51 14.45
N LEU A 236 -13.77 -4.96 15.16
CA LEU A 236 -13.63 -3.80 16.05
C LEU A 236 -13.86 -4.15 17.53
N GLY A 237 -14.39 -5.35 17.81
CA GLY A 237 -14.53 -5.87 19.17
C GLY A 237 -13.19 -5.97 19.88
N GLU A 238 -13.16 -5.57 21.14
CA GLU A 238 -12.00 -5.55 22.03
C GLU A 238 -11.42 -6.96 22.28
#